data_ee25e6f9c2d8421108a17cb48743130a
#
_entry.id   ee25e6f9c2d8421108a17cb48743130a
#
_cell.length_a   1.000
_cell.length_b   1.000
_cell.length_c   1.000
_cell.angle_alpha   90.00
_cell.angle_beta   90.00
_cell.angle_gamma   90.00
#
_symmetry.space_group_name_H-M   'P 1'
#
loop_
_entity.id
_entity.type
_entity.pdbx_description
1 polymer ?
#
loop_
_entity_poly.entity_id
_entity_poly.type
_entity_poly.pdbx_seq_one_letter_code
_entity_poly.pdbx_strand_id
1 'polypeptide(L)'
;MWFAIVLLGTLVRDIIHQLNDERLRDPLTHLFNRRGFNEAAKRKLHQLSKQSYFLLMCDIDHFKKINDTYGHLVGDQILQQVGEIIGQNVRAHDLVGRFGGEEFIVLLQIDDPTLAYNIANRIRLGIADARLSSKSIAVTASFGLAAVHQPNLKYAIHTADQLLYQAKHSGRNQIGFEPAQSILDVSH
;
A
#
# COMPACT_ATOMS: atom_id res chain seq x y z
N MET A 1 20.11 11.20 -41.85
CA MET A 1 18.64 10.97 -41.85
C MET A 1 18.24 9.84 -40.88
N TRP A 2 18.83 8.66 -40.94
CA TRP A 2 18.53 7.54 -40.03
C TRP A 2 18.74 7.86 -38.54
N PHE A 3 19.81 8.55 -38.18
CA PHE A 3 20.11 8.92 -36.78
C PHE A 3 19.03 9.82 -36.16
N ALA A 4 18.49 10.76 -36.93
CA ALA A 4 17.41 11.64 -36.48
C ALA A 4 16.10 10.87 -36.25
N ILE A 5 15.77 9.85 -37.02
CA ILE A 5 14.58 9.02 -36.88
C ILE A 5 14.69 8.14 -35.63
N VAL A 6 15.87 7.56 -35.38
CA VAL A 6 16.11 6.76 -34.16
C VAL A 6 16.02 7.64 -32.90
N LEU A 7 16.61 8.84 -32.94
CA LEU A 7 16.57 9.79 -31.82
C LEU A 7 15.13 10.26 -31.52
N LEU A 8 14.36 10.55 -32.56
CA LEU A 8 12.95 10.92 -32.43
C LEU A 8 12.13 9.76 -31.86
N GLY A 9 12.36 8.52 -32.30
CA GLY A 9 11.69 7.33 -31.80
C GLY A 9 11.97 7.06 -30.31
N THR A 10 13.22 7.25 -29.87
CA THR A 10 13.57 7.13 -28.45
C THR A 10 12.92 8.23 -27.61
N LEU A 11 12.96 9.48 -28.08
CA LEU A 11 12.35 10.61 -27.39
C LEU A 11 10.82 10.43 -27.25
N VAL A 12 10.13 10.03 -28.31
CA VAL A 12 8.68 9.77 -28.29
C VAL A 12 8.37 8.63 -27.32
N ARG A 13 9.15 7.55 -27.33
CA ARG A 13 8.99 6.44 -26.40
C ARG A 13 9.17 6.91 -24.95
N ASP A 14 10.19 7.71 -24.66
CA ASP A 14 10.48 8.20 -23.31
C ASP A 14 9.38 9.14 -22.81
N ILE A 15 8.85 10.01 -23.68
CA ILE A 15 7.69 10.85 -23.35
C ILE A 15 6.44 10.00 -23.06
N ILE A 16 6.17 8.97 -23.88
CA ILE A 16 5.04 8.07 -23.64
C ILE A 16 5.20 7.31 -22.32
N HIS A 17 6.41 6.86 -22.00
CA HIS A 17 6.69 6.21 -20.71
C HIS A 17 6.50 7.17 -19.53
N GLN A 18 7.00 8.40 -19.60
CA GLN A 18 6.78 9.43 -18.58
C GLN A 18 5.29 9.73 -18.39
N LEU A 19 4.55 9.97 -19.45
CA LEU A 19 3.10 10.24 -19.39
C LEU A 19 2.31 9.04 -18.82
N ASN A 20 2.73 7.81 -19.09
CA ASN A 20 2.12 6.63 -18.52
C ASN A 20 2.47 6.46 -17.02
N ASP A 21 3.69 6.74 -16.62
CA ASP A 21 4.12 6.67 -15.22
C ASP A 21 3.40 7.71 -14.36
N GLU A 22 3.22 8.94 -14.85
CA GLU A 22 2.45 9.98 -14.15
C GLU A 22 0.98 9.57 -13.95
N ARG A 23 0.37 8.87 -14.92
CA ARG A 23 -1.01 8.35 -14.79
C ARG A 23 -1.18 7.21 -13.76
N LEU A 24 -0.08 6.56 -13.37
CA LEU A 24 -0.08 5.44 -12.44
C LEU A 24 0.35 5.83 -11.03
N ARG A 25 0.73 7.09 -10.81
CA ARG A 25 1.15 7.62 -9.53
C ARG A 25 0.10 8.53 -8.91
N ASP A 26 0.07 8.57 -7.58
CA ASP A 26 -0.67 9.57 -6.82
C ASP A 26 0.14 10.88 -6.77
N PRO A 27 -0.42 12.03 -7.17
CA PRO A 27 0.34 13.27 -7.29
C PRO A 27 0.81 13.83 -5.94
N LEU A 28 0.15 13.47 -4.84
CA LEU A 28 0.50 13.94 -3.51
C LEU A 28 1.63 13.12 -2.87
N THR A 29 1.52 11.79 -2.93
CA THR A 29 2.43 10.88 -2.23
C THR A 29 3.50 10.25 -3.14
N HIS A 30 3.38 10.40 -4.47
CA HIS A 30 4.21 9.78 -5.51
C HIS A 30 4.23 8.24 -5.49
N LEU A 31 3.43 7.61 -4.62
CA LEU A 31 3.19 6.18 -4.61
C LEU A 31 2.33 5.77 -5.79
N PHE A 32 2.19 4.47 -6.06
CA PHE A 32 1.18 4.05 -7.03
C PHE A 32 -0.21 4.55 -6.60
N ASN A 33 -0.98 5.08 -7.54
CA ASN A 33 -2.41 5.25 -7.33
C ASN A 33 -3.12 3.89 -7.44
N ARG A 34 -4.41 3.82 -7.13
CA ARG A 34 -5.20 2.59 -7.18
C ARG A 34 -5.07 1.83 -8.49
N ARG A 35 -5.06 2.54 -9.62
CA ARG A 35 -4.91 1.93 -10.95
C ARG A 35 -3.51 1.37 -11.13
N GLY A 36 -2.49 2.16 -10.84
CA GLY A 36 -1.09 1.76 -10.98
C GLY A 36 -0.74 0.56 -10.11
N PHE A 37 -1.19 0.57 -8.86
CA PHE A 37 -1.03 -0.57 -7.96
C PHE A 37 -1.66 -1.85 -8.52
N ASN A 38 -2.92 -1.78 -8.97
CA ASN A 38 -3.61 -2.94 -9.51
C ASN A 38 -2.94 -3.50 -10.77
N GLU A 39 -2.45 -2.63 -11.67
CA GLU A 39 -1.73 -3.06 -12.88
C GLU A 39 -0.38 -3.70 -12.52
N ALA A 40 0.39 -3.10 -11.61
CA ALA A 40 1.67 -3.63 -11.16
C ALA A 40 1.51 -4.95 -10.39
N ALA A 41 0.55 -5.04 -9.48
CA ALA A 41 0.27 -6.24 -8.70
C ALA A 41 -0.16 -7.41 -9.59
N LYS A 42 -1.05 -7.18 -10.55
CA LYS A 42 -1.45 -8.21 -11.52
C LYS A 42 -0.25 -8.76 -12.30
N ARG A 43 0.60 -7.88 -12.84
CA ARG A 43 1.82 -8.31 -13.54
C ARG A 43 2.71 -9.17 -12.64
N LYS A 44 2.93 -8.72 -11.40
CA LYS A 44 3.79 -9.40 -10.44
C LYS A 44 3.27 -10.78 -10.06
N LEU A 45 1.98 -10.90 -9.78
CA LEU A 45 1.33 -12.17 -9.41
C LEU A 45 1.30 -13.16 -10.57
N HIS A 46 1.19 -12.70 -11.82
CA HIS A 46 1.24 -13.57 -13.00
C HIS A 46 2.66 -14.06 -13.35
N GLN A 47 3.66 -13.21 -13.18
CA GLN A 47 5.04 -13.54 -13.56
C GLN A 47 5.72 -14.53 -12.60
N LEU A 48 5.30 -14.56 -11.34
CA LEU A 48 6.00 -15.26 -10.26
C LEU A 48 5.07 -16.25 -9.54
N SER A 49 4.47 -17.17 -10.30
CA SER A 49 3.46 -18.15 -9.82
C SER A 49 3.92 -19.09 -8.67
N LYS A 50 5.22 -19.09 -8.32
CA LYS A 50 5.79 -19.89 -7.23
C LYS A 50 6.10 -19.08 -5.96
N GLN A 51 5.85 -17.79 -5.94
CA GLN A 51 6.15 -16.93 -4.80
C GLN A 51 4.88 -16.61 -4.00
N SER A 52 5.03 -16.56 -2.70
CA SER A 52 3.96 -16.16 -1.79
C SER A 52 3.95 -14.66 -1.60
N TYR A 53 2.76 -14.12 -1.38
CA TYR A 53 2.55 -12.71 -1.17
C TYR A 53 1.59 -12.46 -0.01
N PHE A 54 1.77 -11.34 0.66
CA PHE A 54 0.81 -10.79 1.61
C PHE A 54 0.35 -9.42 1.16
N LEU A 55 -0.93 -9.16 1.32
CA LEU A 55 -1.54 -7.86 1.06
C LEU A 55 -1.85 -7.17 2.39
N LEU A 56 -1.35 -5.95 2.54
CA LEU A 56 -1.60 -5.10 3.68
C LEU A 56 -2.46 -3.92 3.24
N MET A 57 -3.64 -3.78 3.82
CA MET A 57 -4.45 -2.56 3.75
C MET A 57 -4.18 -1.72 4.99
N CYS A 58 -4.06 -0.41 4.82
CA CYS A 58 -3.82 0.56 5.88
C CYS A 58 -4.78 1.73 5.74
N ASP A 59 -5.29 2.22 6.86
CA ASP A 59 -6.14 3.41 6.91
C ASP A 59 -5.77 4.25 8.14
N ILE A 60 -5.62 5.56 7.92
CA ILE A 60 -5.25 6.51 8.99
C ILE A 60 -6.44 6.73 9.92
N ASP A 61 -6.22 6.44 11.18
CA ASP A 61 -7.27 6.55 12.19
C ASP A 61 -7.72 8.00 12.39
N HIS A 62 -9.03 8.22 12.35
CA HIS A 62 -9.65 9.53 12.58
C HIS A 62 -9.18 10.65 11.62
N PHE A 63 -8.76 10.32 10.40
CA PHE A 63 -8.20 11.29 9.45
C PHE A 63 -9.16 12.46 9.14
N LYS A 64 -10.46 12.18 9.03
CA LYS A 64 -11.46 13.23 8.87
C LYS A 64 -11.41 14.25 10.02
N LYS A 65 -11.30 13.79 11.28
CA LYS A 65 -11.20 14.69 12.44
C LYS A 65 -9.94 15.57 12.37
N ILE A 66 -8.86 15.02 11.85
CA ILE A 66 -7.60 15.76 11.65
C ILE A 66 -7.83 16.88 10.63
N ASN A 67 -8.44 16.58 9.48
CA ASN A 67 -8.78 17.58 8.47
C ASN A 67 -9.74 18.66 9.01
N ASP A 68 -10.75 18.26 9.74
CA ASP A 68 -11.74 19.16 10.33
C ASP A 68 -11.10 20.10 11.38
N THR A 69 -10.04 19.64 12.07
CA THR A 69 -9.37 20.40 13.14
C THR A 69 -8.23 21.27 12.62
N TYR A 70 -7.41 20.76 11.70
CA TYR A 70 -6.15 21.37 11.29
C TYR A 70 -6.14 21.84 9.82
N GLY A 71 -7.19 21.51 9.07
CA GLY A 71 -7.32 21.84 7.65
C GLY A 71 -6.67 20.81 6.71
N HIS A 72 -7.10 20.82 5.46
CA HIS A 72 -6.66 19.86 4.44
C HIS A 72 -5.16 19.91 4.14
N LEU A 73 -4.52 21.09 4.21
CA LEU A 73 -3.08 21.22 3.96
C LEU A 73 -2.25 20.41 4.99
N VAL A 74 -2.71 20.37 6.24
CA VAL A 74 -2.07 19.56 7.29
C VAL A 74 -2.36 18.08 7.06
N GLY A 75 -3.57 17.73 6.64
CA GLY A 75 -3.91 16.37 6.23
C GLY A 75 -3.03 15.87 5.08
N ASP A 76 -2.78 16.70 4.08
CA ASP A 76 -1.92 16.36 2.95
C ASP A 76 -0.47 16.09 3.39
N GLN A 77 0.08 16.90 4.32
CA GLN A 77 1.39 16.65 4.90
C GLN A 77 1.45 15.29 5.63
N ILE A 78 0.39 14.96 6.38
CA ILE A 78 0.29 13.67 7.07
C ILE A 78 0.26 12.51 6.06
N LEU A 79 -0.52 12.62 4.99
CA LEU A 79 -0.59 11.62 3.94
C LEU A 79 0.77 11.38 3.27
N GLN A 80 1.51 12.45 2.97
CA GLN A 80 2.86 12.36 2.40
C GLN A 80 3.80 11.61 3.35
N GLN A 81 3.85 12.02 4.61
CA GLN A 81 4.76 11.43 5.60
C GLN A 81 4.39 9.98 5.96
N VAL A 82 3.10 9.65 6.03
CA VAL A 82 2.67 8.25 6.19
C VAL A 82 3.10 7.41 4.99
N GLY A 83 2.94 7.92 3.77
CA GLY A 83 3.44 7.26 2.56
C GLY A 83 4.96 7.03 2.59
N GLU A 84 5.73 8.01 3.05
CA GLU A 84 7.18 7.89 3.24
C GLU A 84 7.56 6.83 4.29
N ILE A 85 6.87 6.82 5.44
CA ILE A 85 7.08 5.81 6.50
C ILE A 85 6.81 4.42 5.95
N ILE A 86 5.71 4.22 5.22
CA ILE A 86 5.40 2.92 4.59
C ILE A 86 6.53 2.54 3.62
N GLY A 87 6.91 3.45 2.71
CA GLY A 87 7.94 3.19 1.69
C GLY A 87 9.31 2.83 2.28
N GLN A 88 9.72 3.46 3.39
CA GLN A 88 10.98 3.17 4.10
C GLN A 88 11.00 1.82 4.81
N ASN A 89 9.83 1.25 5.10
CA ASN A 89 9.68 -0.01 5.84
C ASN A 89 9.47 -1.24 4.97
N VAL A 90 9.44 -1.07 3.64
CA VAL A 90 9.28 -2.15 2.67
C VAL A 90 10.48 -2.23 1.74
N ARG A 91 10.61 -3.32 1.01
CA ARG A 91 11.74 -3.56 0.08
C ARG A 91 11.44 -2.97 -1.30
N ALA A 92 12.48 -2.74 -2.10
CA ALA A 92 12.35 -2.20 -3.45
C ALA A 92 11.48 -3.05 -4.40
N HIS A 93 11.35 -4.35 -4.12
CA HIS A 93 10.52 -5.25 -4.91
C HIS A 93 9.08 -5.35 -4.39
N ASP A 94 8.76 -4.81 -3.23
CA ASP A 94 7.38 -4.71 -2.74
C ASP A 94 6.66 -3.57 -3.48
N LEU A 95 5.33 -3.63 -3.52
CA LEU A 95 4.54 -2.57 -4.14
C LEU A 95 3.82 -1.77 -3.07
N VAL A 96 3.86 -0.45 -3.20
CA VAL A 96 3.16 0.48 -2.30
C VAL A 96 2.28 1.40 -3.13
N GLY A 97 1.04 1.61 -2.68
CA GLY A 97 0.10 2.50 -3.33
C GLY A 97 -0.78 3.26 -2.35
N ARG A 98 -1.26 4.43 -2.77
CA ARG A 98 -2.39 5.12 -2.15
C ARG A 98 -3.66 4.63 -2.82
N PHE A 99 -4.51 3.95 -2.05
CA PHE A 99 -5.66 3.22 -2.61
C PHE A 99 -6.96 4.03 -2.57
N GLY A 100 -7.07 4.95 -1.61
CA GLY A 100 -8.20 5.84 -1.39
C GLY A 100 -7.75 7.19 -0.83
N GLY A 101 -8.67 7.94 -0.23
CA GLY A 101 -8.37 9.23 0.38
C GLY A 101 -7.28 9.17 1.45
N GLU A 102 -7.50 8.31 2.44
CA GLU A 102 -6.61 8.07 3.59
C GLU A 102 -6.11 6.62 3.68
N GLU A 103 -6.34 5.85 2.59
CA GLU A 103 -6.05 4.43 2.52
C GLU A 103 -4.78 4.16 1.73
N PHE A 104 -3.93 3.29 2.25
CA PHE A 104 -2.73 2.79 1.59
C PHE A 104 -2.80 1.27 1.44
N ILE A 105 -2.09 0.77 0.45
CA ILE A 105 -2.03 -0.66 0.13
C ILE A 105 -0.59 -1.07 -0.14
N VAL A 106 -0.20 -2.24 0.39
CA VAL A 106 1.14 -2.80 0.17
C VAL A 106 1.01 -4.24 -0.27
N LEU A 107 1.76 -4.66 -1.29
CA LEU A 107 1.95 -6.06 -1.66
C LEU A 107 3.36 -6.48 -1.28
N LEU A 108 3.48 -7.27 -0.24
CA LEU A 108 4.73 -7.82 0.26
C LEU A 108 5.04 -9.15 -0.45
N GLN A 109 6.24 -9.28 -0.99
CA GLN A 109 6.72 -10.53 -1.56
C GLN A 109 7.48 -11.32 -0.50
N ILE A 110 6.77 -12.21 0.21
CA ILE A 110 7.28 -12.91 1.38
C ILE A 110 6.51 -14.20 1.61
N ASP A 111 7.21 -15.26 2.08
CA ASP A 111 6.62 -16.56 2.35
C ASP A 111 6.26 -16.75 3.84
N ASP A 112 6.92 -16.02 4.74
CA ASP A 112 6.75 -16.13 6.17
C ASP A 112 5.67 -15.17 6.69
N PRO A 113 4.53 -15.68 7.21
CA PRO A 113 3.47 -14.86 7.77
C PRO A 113 3.91 -14.05 9.00
N THR A 114 4.84 -14.59 9.80
CA THR A 114 5.37 -13.88 10.97
C THR A 114 6.19 -12.66 10.55
N LEU A 115 6.99 -12.82 9.49
CA LEU A 115 7.77 -11.70 8.96
C LEU A 115 6.87 -10.66 8.28
N ALA A 116 5.81 -11.08 7.59
CA ALA A 116 4.80 -10.17 7.03
C ALA A 116 4.12 -9.34 8.14
N TYR A 117 3.72 -10.00 9.23
CA TYR A 117 3.16 -9.33 10.41
C TYR A 117 4.16 -8.36 11.06
N ASN A 118 5.42 -8.75 11.20
CA ASN A 118 6.47 -7.89 11.77
C ASN A 118 6.72 -6.64 10.92
N ILE A 119 6.67 -6.75 9.59
CA ILE A 119 6.75 -5.58 8.69
C ILE A 119 5.54 -4.66 8.92
N ALA A 120 4.33 -5.20 8.93
CA ALA A 120 3.12 -4.44 9.18
C ALA A 120 3.16 -3.74 10.56
N ASN A 121 3.64 -4.43 11.61
CA ASN A 121 3.76 -3.85 12.95
C ASN A 121 4.84 -2.77 13.04
N ARG A 122 5.94 -2.92 12.31
CA ARG A 122 6.99 -1.89 12.23
C ARG A 122 6.45 -0.62 11.56
N ILE A 123 5.67 -0.75 10.48
CA ILE A 123 4.98 0.39 9.85
C ILE A 123 4.02 1.04 10.83
N ARG A 124 3.18 0.27 11.51
CA ARG A 124 2.22 0.76 12.50
C ARG A 124 2.90 1.56 13.62
N LEU A 125 3.96 1.01 14.20
CA LEU A 125 4.74 1.68 15.24
C LEU A 125 5.42 2.94 14.69
N GLY A 126 6.01 2.86 13.50
CA GLY A 126 6.64 4.02 12.86
C GLY A 126 5.68 5.20 12.66
N ILE A 127 4.41 4.93 12.31
CA ILE A 127 3.38 5.95 12.20
C ILE A 127 2.98 6.47 13.59
N ALA A 128 2.75 5.59 14.57
CA ALA A 128 2.30 5.97 15.91
C ALA A 128 3.34 6.79 16.69
N ASP A 129 4.62 6.50 16.50
CA ASP A 129 5.74 7.17 17.19
C ASP A 129 6.12 8.49 16.50
N ALA A 130 5.78 8.66 15.23
CA ALA A 130 6.09 9.87 14.49
C ALA A 130 5.26 11.06 14.97
N ARG A 131 5.85 12.26 14.83
CA ARG A 131 5.16 13.54 14.96
C ARG A 131 5.01 14.14 13.59
N LEU A 132 3.81 13.96 13.00
CA LEU A 132 3.57 14.25 11.60
C LEU A 132 3.10 15.69 11.38
N SER A 133 3.39 16.20 10.20
CA SER A 133 3.11 17.53 9.72
C SER A 133 3.91 18.64 10.44
N SER A 134 3.76 19.85 9.93
CA SER A 134 4.31 21.08 10.55
C SER A 134 3.73 21.37 11.95
N LYS A 135 2.63 20.69 12.32
CA LYS A 135 1.96 20.81 13.63
C LYS A 135 2.37 19.72 14.62
N SER A 136 3.27 18.81 14.26
CA SER A 136 3.76 17.72 15.11
C SER A 136 2.62 16.86 15.70
N ILE A 137 1.66 16.44 14.86
CA ILE A 137 0.47 15.72 15.27
C ILE A 137 0.78 14.23 15.46
N ALA A 138 0.34 13.67 16.58
CA ALA A 138 0.33 12.22 16.78
C ALA A 138 -0.81 11.59 16.00
N VAL A 139 -0.50 10.58 15.19
CA VAL A 139 -1.43 9.88 14.32
C VAL A 139 -1.26 8.38 14.51
N THR A 140 -2.32 7.63 14.42
CA THR A 140 -2.26 6.17 14.34
C THR A 140 -2.90 5.67 13.04
N ALA A 141 -2.63 4.44 12.68
CA ALA A 141 -3.28 3.77 11.58
C ALA A 141 -3.68 2.35 11.96
N SER A 142 -4.76 1.87 11.37
CA SER A 142 -5.23 0.50 11.49
C SER A 142 -4.91 -0.27 10.22
N PHE A 143 -4.73 -1.58 10.34
CA PHE A 143 -4.24 -2.42 9.27
C PHE A 143 -5.04 -3.71 9.14
N GLY A 144 -5.14 -4.22 7.92
CA GLY A 144 -5.60 -5.57 7.63
C GLY A 144 -4.55 -6.30 6.80
N LEU A 145 -4.04 -7.42 7.28
CA LEU A 145 -3.01 -8.23 6.64
C LEU A 145 -3.58 -9.57 6.20
N ALA A 146 -3.60 -9.83 4.90
CA ALA A 146 -4.14 -11.05 4.30
C ALA A 146 -3.11 -11.76 3.42
N ALA A 147 -3.08 -13.09 3.46
CA ALA A 147 -2.31 -13.89 2.51
C ALA A 147 -2.93 -13.82 1.12
N VAL A 148 -2.10 -13.75 0.08
CA VAL A 148 -2.55 -13.78 -1.31
C VAL A 148 -2.52 -15.24 -1.80
N HIS A 149 -3.66 -15.90 -1.73
CA HIS A 149 -3.83 -17.26 -2.25
C HIS A 149 -4.20 -17.18 -3.73
N GLN A 150 -3.38 -17.75 -4.60
CA GLN A 150 -3.51 -17.70 -6.05
C GLN A 150 -3.41 -16.24 -6.60
N PRO A 151 -3.34 -16.00 -7.90
CA PRO A 151 -3.25 -14.66 -8.47
C PRO A 151 -4.60 -13.91 -8.43
N ASN A 152 -5.37 -14.04 -7.35
CA ASN A 152 -6.65 -13.39 -7.14
C ASN A 152 -6.52 -12.17 -6.23
N LEU A 153 -6.00 -11.07 -6.78
CA LEU A 153 -5.84 -9.81 -6.08
C LEU A 153 -7.15 -9.29 -5.46
N LYS A 154 -8.29 -9.49 -6.13
CA LYS A 154 -9.59 -9.02 -5.62
C LYS A 154 -9.97 -9.69 -4.31
N TYR A 155 -9.75 -11.00 -4.21
CA TYR A 155 -10.04 -11.75 -2.99
C TYR A 155 -9.15 -11.28 -1.84
N ALA A 156 -7.85 -11.13 -2.10
CA ALA A 156 -6.91 -10.65 -1.09
C ALA A 156 -7.26 -9.23 -0.60
N ILE A 157 -7.65 -8.33 -1.52
CA ILE A 157 -8.12 -6.98 -1.14
C ILE A 157 -9.36 -7.07 -0.25
N HIS A 158 -10.34 -7.88 -0.60
CA HIS A 158 -11.56 -8.05 0.19
C HIS A 158 -11.26 -8.60 1.59
N THR A 159 -10.41 -9.62 1.70
CA THR A 159 -10.03 -10.20 3.00
C THR A 159 -9.26 -9.19 3.86
N ALA A 160 -8.30 -8.47 3.26
CA ALA A 160 -7.55 -7.44 3.99
C ALA A 160 -8.45 -6.28 4.45
N ASP A 161 -9.45 -5.90 3.65
CA ASP A 161 -10.44 -4.87 4.03
C ASP A 161 -11.32 -5.32 5.20
N GLN A 162 -11.77 -6.58 5.21
CA GLN A 162 -12.51 -7.15 6.35
C GLN A 162 -11.67 -7.16 7.64
N LEU A 163 -10.40 -7.54 7.55
CA LEU A 163 -9.47 -7.53 8.68
C LEU A 163 -9.17 -6.11 9.17
N LEU A 164 -9.02 -5.15 8.26
CA LEU A 164 -8.88 -3.73 8.58
C LEU A 164 -10.13 -3.21 9.31
N TYR A 165 -11.32 -3.57 8.82
CA TYR A 165 -12.58 -3.22 9.49
C TYR A 165 -12.63 -3.76 10.93
N GLN A 166 -12.24 -5.01 11.15
CA GLN A 166 -12.15 -5.60 12.51
C GLN A 166 -11.17 -4.81 13.38
N ALA A 167 -9.97 -4.49 12.86
CA ALA A 167 -8.97 -3.70 13.57
C ALA A 167 -9.53 -2.32 14.01
N LYS A 168 -10.24 -1.63 13.12
CA LYS A 168 -10.90 -0.34 13.46
C LYS A 168 -11.95 -0.48 14.55
N HIS A 169 -12.72 -1.58 14.58
CA HIS A 169 -13.76 -1.81 15.59
C HIS A 169 -13.23 -2.34 16.93
N SER A 170 -12.07 -2.97 16.93
CA SER A 170 -11.42 -3.50 18.13
C SER A 170 -10.50 -2.49 18.85
N GLY A 171 -10.62 -1.20 18.56
CA GLY A 171 -9.89 -0.14 19.27
C GLY A 171 -8.87 0.63 18.44
N ARG A 172 -8.74 0.35 17.13
CA ARG A 172 -7.79 1.01 16.21
C ARG A 172 -6.32 0.78 16.57
N ASN A 173 -5.40 1.42 15.85
CA ASN A 173 -3.96 1.29 16.04
C ASN A 173 -3.48 -0.16 16.19
N GLN A 174 -3.97 -1.06 15.36
CA GLN A 174 -3.68 -2.48 15.40
C GLN A 174 -3.79 -3.14 14.05
N ILE A 175 -3.39 -4.40 13.97
CA ILE A 175 -3.38 -5.20 12.77
C ILE A 175 -4.39 -6.32 12.92
N GLY A 176 -5.43 -6.32 12.09
CA GLY A 176 -6.24 -7.52 11.84
C GLY A 176 -5.43 -8.48 10.98
N PHE A 177 -5.24 -9.69 11.48
CA PHE A 177 -4.45 -10.71 10.80
C PHE A 177 -5.08 -12.08 11.01
N GLU A 178 -5.23 -12.83 9.94
CA GLU A 178 -5.67 -14.22 9.97
C GLU A 178 -4.48 -15.12 9.63
N PRO A 179 -3.93 -15.85 10.62
CA PRO A 179 -2.83 -16.76 10.35
C PRO A 179 -3.29 -17.87 9.40
N ALA A 180 -2.45 -18.24 8.44
CA ALA A 180 -2.73 -19.16 7.33
C ALA A 180 -3.18 -20.61 7.71
N GLN A 181 -3.50 -20.89 8.95
CA GLN A 181 -3.89 -22.21 9.45
C GLN A 181 -5.38 -22.56 9.31
N SER A 182 -6.25 -21.63 8.94
CA SER A 182 -7.70 -21.92 8.86
C SER A 182 -8.17 -22.52 7.52
N ILE A 183 -7.27 -22.84 6.57
CA ILE A 183 -7.67 -23.28 5.22
C ILE A 183 -7.57 -24.81 5.02
N LEU A 184 -7.09 -25.57 6.01
CA LEU A 184 -7.04 -27.03 5.92
C LEU A 184 -8.34 -27.75 6.30
N ASP A 185 -9.37 -27.03 6.80
CA ASP A 185 -10.61 -27.64 7.30
C ASP A 185 -11.82 -27.52 6.36
N VAL A 186 -11.66 -27.08 5.10
CA VAL A 186 -12.78 -26.97 4.15
C VAL A 186 -12.68 -28.04 3.03
N SER A 187 -12.01 -29.14 3.30
CA SER A 187 -11.98 -30.30 2.38
C SER A 187 -12.54 -31.54 3.09
N HIS A 188 -13.85 -31.51 3.35
CA HIS A 188 -14.62 -32.75 3.58
C HIS A 188 -16.00 -32.62 2.95
#